data_6c47708034801f40342ea9ebaf57fcf0
#
_entry.id   6c47708034801f40342ea9ebaf57fcf0
#
_cell.length_a   1.000
_cell.length_b   1.000
_cell.length_c   1.000
_cell.angle_alpha   90.00
_cell.angle_beta   90.00
_cell.angle_gamma   90.00
#
_symmetry.space_group_name_H-M   'P 1'
#
loop_
_entity.id
_entity.type
_entity.pdbx_description
1 polymer ?
#
loop_
_entity_poly.entity_id
_entity_poly.type
_entity_poly.pdbx_seq_one_letter_code
_entity_poly.pdbx_strand_id
1 'polypeptide(L)'
;MLESKVMPIAGKMAGQRHLQALRDGIVLTMPLIIIGSVFLILSNLPIPGYNDFMAGIFGKEWATKMAYPVGATFDIMALLACFGIAYRLAEKYGVDALSAGAISLAAFLLATPYKVSFLPSGAKEAILVDGGIPTALMGSKGLFVAMIVAILSTEIYRWFIQKDIIIKMPDGVPPAVGKSFAALIPGFTVIAFIWILRLLVEQTHFGSLHNIVGELLGKPLGVLGGSLGGTLVAELVIMLMWSCGLHGANIVGGIMAPIWYGAMDENRIAFANHEALPNIFTQQFFDIWINIGGSGATLALVVAMILKARSQQMKQLGKLGIGPALFNINEPIIFGLPMVMNPMMLIPFIITPLVTVVATYIAMSTGLVAKPAGIAVPWTMPPIISGYLATGGKLSGAVMQAINIGISVCIYYPFFRMWDKQKFTEENGIQPAAEEVPSDTKKDIV
;
A
#
# COMPACT_ATOMS: atom_id res chain seq x y z
N MET A 1 27.24 4.74 -12.38
CA MET A 1 26.71 3.37 -12.18
C MET A 1 25.20 3.37 -11.88
N LEU A 2 24.69 4.24 -11.00
CA LEU A 2 23.25 4.40 -10.76
C LEU A 2 22.50 4.88 -12.03
N GLU A 3 22.96 5.94 -12.67
CA GLU A 3 22.33 6.48 -13.89
C GLU A 3 22.35 5.51 -15.07
N SER A 4 23.46 4.81 -15.29
CA SER A 4 23.62 3.97 -16.48
C SER A 4 23.04 2.56 -16.35
N LYS A 5 22.90 1.99 -15.14
CA LYS A 5 22.44 0.62 -14.94
C LYS A 5 21.12 0.53 -14.16
N VAL A 6 20.96 1.33 -13.11
CA VAL A 6 19.78 1.23 -12.23
C VAL A 6 18.58 2.00 -12.78
N MET A 7 18.76 3.24 -13.24
CA MET A 7 17.67 4.04 -13.80
C MET A 7 16.92 3.40 -14.98
N PRO A 8 17.58 2.76 -15.98
CA PRO A 8 16.85 2.11 -17.07
C PRO A 8 16.02 0.91 -16.61
N ILE A 9 16.50 0.14 -15.64
CA ILE A 9 15.77 -1.01 -15.07
C ILE A 9 14.58 -0.50 -14.27
N ALA A 10 14.81 0.46 -13.40
CA ALA A 10 13.80 1.07 -12.56
C ALA A 10 12.71 1.76 -13.42
N GLY A 11 13.09 2.48 -14.49
CA GLY A 11 12.16 3.08 -15.44
C GLY A 11 11.30 2.05 -16.19
N LYS A 12 11.88 0.92 -16.60
CA LYS A 12 11.13 -0.20 -17.18
C LYS A 12 10.13 -0.81 -16.19
N MET A 13 10.50 -0.96 -14.93
CA MET A 13 9.60 -1.45 -13.89
C MET A 13 8.46 -0.47 -13.62
N ALA A 14 8.75 0.81 -13.47
CA ALA A 14 7.73 1.84 -13.25
C ALA A 14 6.76 2.00 -14.43
N GLY A 15 7.24 1.81 -15.65
CA GLY A 15 6.45 1.85 -16.89
C GLY A 15 5.67 0.55 -17.17
N GLN A 16 5.86 -0.49 -16.36
CA GLN A 16 5.25 -1.79 -16.60
C GLN A 16 3.75 -1.76 -16.31
N ARG A 17 2.94 -2.01 -17.37
CA ARG A 17 1.48 -1.83 -17.36
C ARG A 17 0.76 -2.65 -16.30
N HIS A 18 1.20 -3.90 -16.08
CA HIS A 18 0.59 -4.79 -15.09
C HIS A 18 0.83 -4.29 -13.66
N LEU A 19 2.05 -3.86 -13.32
CA LEU A 19 2.35 -3.29 -12.01
C LEU A 19 1.56 -2.02 -11.74
N GLN A 20 1.43 -1.16 -12.74
CA GLN A 20 0.60 0.03 -12.63
C GLN A 20 -0.88 -0.31 -12.46
N ALA A 21 -1.40 -1.29 -13.21
CA ALA A 21 -2.78 -1.72 -13.10
C ALA A 21 -3.09 -2.38 -11.75
N LEU A 22 -2.17 -3.20 -11.21
CA LEU A 22 -2.26 -3.77 -9.86
C LEU A 22 -2.40 -2.67 -8.81
N ARG A 23 -1.48 -1.70 -8.83
CA ARG A 23 -1.53 -0.54 -7.93
C ARG A 23 -2.85 0.23 -8.05
N ASP A 24 -3.16 0.69 -9.27
CA ASP A 24 -4.30 1.58 -9.52
C ASP A 24 -5.65 0.89 -9.24
N GLY A 25 -5.72 -0.43 -9.47
CA GLY A 25 -6.90 -1.24 -9.19
C GLY A 25 -7.12 -1.49 -7.69
N ILE A 26 -6.04 -1.72 -6.92
CA ILE A 26 -6.14 -1.89 -5.46
C ILE A 26 -6.50 -0.55 -4.79
N VAL A 27 -5.98 0.57 -5.27
CA VAL A 27 -6.32 1.90 -4.75
C VAL A 27 -7.83 2.18 -4.80
N LEU A 28 -8.57 1.56 -5.71
CA LEU A 28 -10.05 1.64 -5.76
C LEU A 28 -10.71 1.17 -4.46
N THR A 29 -10.08 0.27 -3.70
CA THR A 29 -10.62 -0.25 -2.44
C THR A 29 -10.45 0.71 -1.27
N MET A 30 -9.47 1.62 -1.32
CA MET A 30 -9.10 2.49 -0.18
C MET A 30 -10.25 3.34 0.36
N PRO A 31 -11.04 4.06 -0.46
CA PRO A 31 -12.14 4.86 0.07
C PRO A 31 -13.14 4.03 0.88
N LEU A 32 -13.44 2.81 0.43
CA LEU A 32 -14.39 1.92 1.11
C LEU A 32 -13.83 1.39 2.42
N ILE A 33 -12.56 0.98 2.42
CA ILE A 33 -11.87 0.54 3.65
C ILE A 33 -11.84 1.66 4.68
N ILE A 34 -11.59 2.91 4.28
CA ILE A 34 -11.62 4.08 5.15
C ILE A 34 -13.02 4.31 5.71
N ILE A 35 -14.06 4.24 4.85
CA ILE A 35 -15.47 4.38 5.29
C ILE A 35 -15.81 3.28 6.32
N GLY A 36 -15.48 2.03 6.04
CA GLY A 36 -15.70 0.92 6.98
C GLY A 36 -14.97 1.13 8.31
N SER A 37 -13.75 1.69 8.26
CA SER A 37 -12.96 1.98 9.47
C SER A 37 -13.59 3.06 10.35
N VAL A 38 -14.32 4.02 9.79
CA VAL A 38 -15.07 5.00 10.60
C VAL A 38 -16.11 4.28 11.46
N PHE A 39 -16.85 3.33 10.89
CA PHE A 39 -17.82 2.54 11.65
C PHE A 39 -17.14 1.63 12.69
N LEU A 40 -15.98 1.07 12.35
CA LEU A 40 -15.17 0.29 13.31
C LEU A 40 -14.68 1.15 14.48
N ILE A 41 -14.23 2.37 14.23
CA ILE A 41 -13.84 3.33 15.28
C ILE A 41 -15.04 3.66 16.16
N LEU A 42 -16.18 4.01 15.54
CA LEU A 42 -17.40 4.38 16.27
C LEU A 42 -17.93 3.22 17.16
N SER A 43 -17.77 1.97 16.72
CA SER A 43 -18.16 0.81 17.53
C SER A 43 -17.18 0.48 18.66
N ASN A 44 -15.96 1.05 18.65
CA ASN A 44 -14.91 0.74 19.63
C ASN A 44 -14.29 2.00 20.26
N LEU A 45 -15.06 3.06 20.45
CA LEU A 45 -14.53 4.29 21.08
C LEU A 45 -14.07 4.01 22.50
N PRO A 46 -12.81 4.38 22.87
CA PRO A 46 -12.25 4.12 24.18
C PRO A 46 -12.74 5.12 25.24
N ILE A 47 -14.05 5.30 25.34
CA ILE A 47 -14.70 6.18 26.31
C ILE A 47 -15.34 5.31 27.39
N PRO A 48 -14.98 5.48 28.70
CA PRO A 48 -15.62 4.73 29.78
C PRO A 48 -17.14 4.88 29.77
N GLY A 49 -17.87 3.74 29.82
CA GLY A 49 -19.33 3.71 29.81
C GLY A 49 -19.98 3.90 28.43
N TYR A 50 -19.19 4.08 27.36
CA TYR A 50 -19.72 4.29 26.00
C TYR A 50 -20.57 3.12 25.51
N ASN A 51 -20.10 1.89 25.70
CA ASN A 51 -20.84 0.70 25.26
C ASN A 51 -22.18 0.54 25.98
N ASP A 52 -22.24 0.81 27.28
CA ASP A 52 -23.48 0.75 28.06
C ASP A 52 -24.45 1.87 27.65
N PHE A 53 -23.93 3.08 27.43
CA PHE A 53 -24.70 4.20 26.93
C PHE A 53 -25.31 3.89 25.55
N MET A 54 -24.52 3.39 24.61
CA MET A 54 -24.99 3.04 23.27
C MET A 54 -25.98 1.87 23.29
N ALA A 55 -25.72 0.86 24.11
CA ALA A 55 -26.64 -0.26 24.33
C ALA A 55 -27.97 0.17 24.95
N GLY A 56 -27.96 1.18 25.81
CA GLY A 56 -29.17 1.79 26.37
C GLY A 56 -30.06 2.50 25.35
N ILE A 57 -29.46 3.10 24.32
CA ILE A 57 -30.19 3.84 23.26
C ILE A 57 -30.59 2.90 22.11
N PHE A 58 -29.65 2.10 21.58
CA PHE A 58 -29.81 1.33 20.35
C PHE A 58 -30.01 -0.17 20.58
N GLY A 59 -30.04 -0.61 21.85
CA GLY A 59 -30.17 -2.01 22.24
C GLY A 59 -28.85 -2.76 22.26
N LYS A 60 -28.85 -3.96 22.87
CA LYS A 60 -27.63 -4.76 23.10
C LYS A 60 -26.90 -5.16 21.83
N GLU A 61 -27.60 -5.27 20.70
CA GLU A 61 -27.05 -5.64 19.39
C GLU A 61 -26.48 -4.45 18.59
N TRP A 62 -26.34 -3.27 19.19
CA TRP A 62 -25.93 -2.07 18.46
C TRP A 62 -24.56 -2.23 17.80
N ALA A 63 -23.59 -2.83 18.48
CA ALA A 63 -22.24 -3.03 17.95
C ALA A 63 -22.23 -3.99 16.75
N THR A 64 -23.03 -5.06 16.79
CA THR A 64 -23.22 -5.99 15.68
C THR A 64 -23.82 -5.27 14.45
N LYS A 65 -24.79 -4.36 14.68
CA LYS A 65 -25.37 -3.56 13.58
C LYS A 65 -24.36 -2.57 13.00
N MET A 66 -23.49 -2.00 13.81
CA MET A 66 -22.37 -1.14 13.34
C MET A 66 -21.31 -1.92 12.55
N ALA A 67 -21.25 -3.23 12.68
CA ALA A 67 -20.36 -4.08 11.88
C ALA A 67 -20.86 -4.30 10.44
N TYR A 68 -22.15 -4.06 10.11
CA TYR A 68 -22.66 -4.25 8.75
C TYR A 68 -21.92 -3.39 7.70
N PRO A 69 -21.72 -2.07 7.89
CA PRO A 69 -20.91 -1.28 6.96
C PRO A 69 -19.44 -1.72 6.90
N VAL A 70 -18.89 -2.23 8.00
CA VAL A 70 -17.51 -2.77 8.04
C VAL A 70 -17.42 -3.98 7.10
N GLY A 71 -18.32 -4.96 7.23
CA GLY A 71 -18.39 -6.11 6.34
C GLY A 71 -18.64 -5.72 4.88
N ALA A 72 -19.59 -4.80 4.64
CA ALA A 72 -19.91 -4.33 3.30
C ALA A 72 -18.75 -3.61 2.57
N THR A 73 -17.68 -3.27 3.26
CA THR A 73 -16.49 -2.58 2.72
C THR A 73 -15.24 -3.45 2.73
N PHE A 74 -14.87 -4.05 3.86
CA PHE A 74 -13.68 -4.89 3.97
C PHE A 74 -13.85 -6.27 3.32
N ASP A 75 -15.01 -6.90 3.49
CA ASP A 75 -15.22 -8.29 3.07
C ASP A 75 -15.47 -8.45 1.56
N ILE A 76 -15.47 -7.34 0.78
CA ILE A 76 -15.56 -7.35 -0.69
C ILE A 76 -14.30 -6.80 -1.38
N MET A 77 -13.22 -6.63 -0.65
CA MET A 77 -11.99 -5.99 -1.15
C MET A 77 -11.43 -6.69 -2.39
N ALA A 78 -11.39 -8.03 -2.43
CA ALA A 78 -10.89 -8.78 -3.58
C ALA A 78 -11.79 -8.63 -4.82
N LEU A 79 -13.11 -8.55 -4.64
CA LEU A 79 -14.06 -8.30 -5.74
C LEU A 79 -13.75 -6.97 -6.43
N LEU A 80 -13.61 -5.92 -5.64
CA LEU A 80 -13.34 -4.57 -6.14
C LEU A 80 -11.94 -4.47 -6.76
N ALA A 81 -10.94 -5.08 -6.12
CA ALA A 81 -9.58 -5.12 -6.65
C ALA A 81 -9.55 -5.88 -8.00
N CYS A 82 -10.22 -7.02 -8.12
CA CYS A 82 -10.29 -7.78 -9.37
C CYS A 82 -10.87 -6.94 -10.51
N PHE A 83 -12.03 -6.33 -10.28
CA PHE A 83 -12.65 -5.43 -11.26
C PHE A 83 -11.75 -4.25 -11.59
N GLY A 84 -11.22 -3.57 -10.57
CA GLY A 84 -10.39 -2.37 -10.73
C GLY A 84 -9.10 -2.63 -11.48
N ILE A 85 -8.40 -3.72 -11.19
CA ILE A 85 -7.16 -4.10 -11.86
C ILE A 85 -7.42 -4.40 -13.35
N ALA A 86 -8.46 -5.20 -13.64
CA ALA A 86 -8.83 -5.52 -15.02
C ALA A 86 -9.25 -4.27 -15.80
N TYR A 87 -10.05 -3.40 -15.18
CA TYR A 87 -10.46 -2.12 -15.73
C TYR A 87 -9.25 -1.25 -16.09
N ARG A 88 -8.33 -1.02 -15.13
CA ARG A 88 -7.14 -0.20 -15.33
C ARG A 88 -6.17 -0.79 -16.36
N LEU A 89 -6.05 -2.12 -16.40
CA LEU A 89 -5.20 -2.77 -17.40
C LEU A 89 -5.78 -2.65 -18.81
N ALA A 90 -7.10 -2.81 -18.95
CA ALA A 90 -7.81 -2.64 -20.21
C ALA A 90 -7.71 -1.19 -20.76
N GLU A 91 -7.83 -0.18 -19.87
CA GLU A 91 -7.59 1.22 -20.25
C GLU A 91 -6.19 1.43 -20.85
N LYS A 92 -5.15 0.83 -20.23
CA LYS A 92 -3.76 0.93 -20.71
C LYS A 92 -3.54 0.22 -22.06
N TYR A 93 -4.41 -0.71 -22.42
CA TYR A 93 -4.41 -1.39 -23.72
C TYR A 93 -5.33 -0.73 -24.76
N GLY A 94 -6.12 0.27 -24.37
CA GLY A 94 -7.07 0.94 -25.25
C GLY A 94 -8.26 0.06 -25.66
N VAL A 95 -8.61 -0.94 -24.82
CA VAL A 95 -9.78 -1.81 -25.02
C VAL A 95 -10.89 -1.47 -24.03
N ASP A 96 -12.12 -2.00 -24.26
CA ASP A 96 -13.27 -1.67 -23.42
C ASP A 96 -13.06 -2.13 -21.97
N ALA A 97 -12.81 -1.16 -21.10
CA ALA A 97 -12.44 -1.41 -19.71
C ALA A 97 -13.60 -1.94 -18.87
N LEU A 98 -14.84 -1.51 -19.18
CA LEU A 98 -16.01 -1.94 -18.42
C LEU A 98 -16.30 -3.42 -18.64
N SER A 99 -16.30 -3.88 -19.90
CA SER A 99 -16.47 -5.29 -20.23
C SER A 99 -15.34 -6.16 -19.67
N ALA A 100 -14.08 -5.70 -19.76
CA ALA A 100 -12.95 -6.41 -19.18
C ALA A 100 -13.08 -6.57 -17.67
N GLY A 101 -13.46 -5.51 -16.95
CA GLY A 101 -13.69 -5.55 -15.50
C GLY A 101 -14.83 -6.51 -15.11
N ALA A 102 -15.98 -6.45 -15.81
CA ALA A 102 -17.11 -7.32 -15.54
C ALA A 102 -16.81 -8.79 -15.80
N ILE A 103 -16.14 -9.11 -16.93
CA ILE A 103 -15.72 -10.48 -17.27
C ILE A 103 -14.73 -11.01 -16.22
N SER A 104 -13.77 -10.18 -15.81
CA SER A 104 -12.79 -10.57 -14.80
C SER A 104 -13.43 -10.84 -13.44
N LEU A 105 -14.41 -10.05 -13.04
CA LEU A 105 -15.17 -10.28 -11.81
C LEU A 105 -15.93 -11.59 -11.85
N ALA A 106 -16.59 -11.89 -12.97
CA ALA A 106 -17.27 -13.18 -13.18
C ALA A 106 -16.27 -14.35 -13.15
N ALA A 107 -15.10 -14.19 -13.77
CA ALA A 107 -14.03 -15.17 -13.75
C ALA A 107 -13.47 -15.41 -12.34
N PHE A 108 -13.34 -14.37 -11.52
CA PHE A 108 -12.91 -14.49 -10.12
C PHE A 108 -13.94 -15.24 -9.28
N LEU A 109 -15.22 -14.95 -9.44
CA LEU A 109 -16.28 -15.71 -8.79
C LEU A 109 -16.26 -17.18 -9.23
N LEU A 110 -16.06 -17.44 -10.51
CA LEU A 110 -15.92 -18.81 -11.04
C LEU A 110 -14.70 -19.54 -10.45
N ALA A 111 -13.59 -18.84 -10.21
CA ALA A 111 -12.38 -19.38 -9.58
C ALA A 111 -12.56 -19.71 -8.09
N THR A 112 -13.59 -19.13 -7.45
CA THR A 112 -13.85 -19.29 -6.01
C THR A 112 -14.74 -20.52 -5.75
N PRO A 113 -14.44 -21.36 -4.74
CA PRO A 113 -15.31 -22.47 -4.37
C PRO A 113 -16.63 -21.95 -3.76
N TYR A 114 -17.76 -22.52 -4.20
CA TYR A 114 -19.10 -22.22 -3.65
C TYR A 114 -19.43 -23.12 -2.46
N LYS A 115 -18.52 -23.15 -1.47
CA LYS A 115 -18.67 -23.96 -0.26
C LYS A 115 -18.26 -23.14 0.96
N VAL A 116 -19.10 -23.09 1.97
CA VAL A 116 -18.86 -22.40 3.22
C VAL A 116 -18.77 -23.39 4.35
N SER A 117 -17.71 -23.33 5.15
CA SER A 117 -17.59 -24.08 6.40
C SER A 117 -18.43 -23.38 7.48
N PHE A 118 -19.41 -24.05 8.02
CA PHE A 118 -20.29 -23.55 9.08
C PHE A 118 -20.21 -24.44 10.30
N LEU A 119 -19.95 -23.86 11.47
CA LEU A 119 -19.99 -24.55 12.77
C LEU A 119 -21.32 -24.25 13.44
N PRO A 120 -22.28 -25.20 13.48
CA PRO A 120 -23.54 -25.01 14.18
C PRO A 120 -23.33 -24.79 15.69
N SER A 121 -24.19 -24.00 16.30
CA SER A 121 -24.16 -23.78 17.74
C SER A 121 -24.24 -25.11 18.52
N GLY A 122 -23.23 -25.39 19.37
CA GLY A 122 -23.14 -26.62 20.12
C GLY A 122 -22.53 -27.85 19.39
N ALA A 123 -22.19 -27.71 18.11
CA ALA A 123 -21.47 -28.75 17.38
C ALA A 123 -19.96 -28.68 17.59
N LYS A 124 -19.28 -29.84 17.57
CA LYS A 124 -17.81 -29.93 17.68
C LYS A 124 -17.11 -29.93 16.33
N GLU A 125 -17.84 -30.20 15.26
CA GLU A 125 -17.30 -30.28 13.90
C GLU A 125 -18.06 -29.30 12.98
N ALA A 126 -17.31 -28.66 12.10
CA ALA A 126 -17.88 -27.80 11.07
C ALA A 126 -18.46 -28.62 9.93
N ILE A 127 -19.60 -28.22 9.43
CA ILE A 127 -20.22 -28.80 8.22
C ILE A 127 -19.92 -27.91 7.01
N LEU A 128 -19.76 -28.54 5.84
CA LEU A 128 -19.65 -27.81 4.56
C LEU A 128 -21.05 -27.58 4.00
N VAL A 129 -21.39 -26.32 3.76
CA VAL A 129 -22.64 -25.91 3.13
C VAL A 129 -22.37 -25.51 1.69
N ASP A 130 -22.99 -26.20 0.74
CA ASP A 130 -22.90 -25.91 -0.68
C ASP A 130 -23.77 -24.68 -1.06
N GLY A 131 -23.37 -23.99 -2.12
CA GLY A 131 -24.12 -22.84 -2.66
C GLY A 131 -23.82 -21.51 -1.95
N GLY A 132 -22.94 -21.49 -0.96
CA GLY A 132 -22.49 -20.28 -0.29
C GLY A 132 -21.17 -19.75 -0.85
N ILE A 133 -21.04 -18.44 -0.97
CA ILE A 133 -19.76 -17.79 -1.31
C ILE A 133 -19.03 -17.43 -0.01
N PRO A 134 -17.79 -17.93 0.23
CA PRO A 134 -17.04 -17.58 1.42
C PRO A 134 -16.66 -16.09 1.42
N THR A 135 -17.22 -15.28 2.30
CA THR A 135 -16.92 -13.85 2.39
C THR A 135 -15.43 -13.58 2.64
N ALA A 136 -14.76 -14.44 3.40
CA ALA A 136 -13.32 -14.33 3.63
C ALA A 136 -12.48 -14.36 2.33
N LEU A 137 -12.94 -15.10 1.29
CA LEU A 137 -12.30 -15.14 -0.02
C LEU A 137 -12.70 -13.98 -0.92
N MET A 138 -13.74 -13.23 -0.57
CA MET A 138 -14.12 -11.99 -1.26
C MET A 138 -13.36 -10.77 -0.68
N GLY A 139 -12.87 -10.87 0.56
CA GLY A 139 -12.04 -9.90 1.26
C GLY A 139 -10.54 -10.10 1.00
N SER A 140 -9.72 -9.76 1.97
CA SER A 140 -8.25 -9.72 1.89
C SER A 140 -7.61 -11.04 1.47
N LYS A 141 -8.14 -12.19 1.93
CA LYS A 141 -7.61 -13.53 1.60
C LYS A 141 -7.75 -13.89 0.12
N GLY A 142 -8.68 -13.24 -0.60
CA GLY A 142 -8.85 -13.45 -2.04
C GLY A 142 -7.98 -12.57 -2.92
N LEU A 143 -7.29 -11.57 -2.38
CA LEU A 143 -6.58 -10.55 -3.16
C LEU A 143 -5.56 -11.12 -4.14
N PHE A 144 -4.76 -12.10 -3.77
CA PHE A 144 -3.79 -12.71 -4.68
C PHE A 144 -4.46 -13.38 -5.88
N VAL A 145 -5.54 -14.13 -5.65
CA VAL A 145 -6.31 -14.77 -6.74
C VAL A 145 -6.98 -13.70 -7.61
N ALA A 146 -7.53 -12.66 -6.99
CA ALA A 146 -8.11 -11.52 -7.70
C ALA A 146 -7.11 -10.84 -8.65
N MET A 147 -5.87 -10.61 -8.18
CA MET A 147 -4.79 -10.03 -9.00
C MET A 147 -4.44 -10.91 -10.19
N ILE A 148 -4.25 -12.22 -9.97
CA ILE A 148 -3.90 -13.18 -11.03
C ILE A 148 -5.04 -13.29 -12.05
N VAL A 149 -6.27 -13.47 -11.58
CA VAL A 149 -7.44 -13.61 -12.46
C VAL A 149 -7.67 -12.33 -13.25
N ALA A 150 -7.52 -11.15 -12.63
CA ALA A 150 -7.66 -9.87 -13.31
C ALA A 150 -6.67 -9.71 -14.47
N ILE A 151 -5.40 -10.03 -14.23
CA ILE A 151 -4.36 -9.96 -15.27
C ILE A 151 -4.65 -10.97 -16.38
N LEU A 152 -4.87 -12.25 -16.04
CA LEU A 152 -5.11 -13.29 -17.04
C LEU A 152 -6.35 -13.01 -17.89
N SER A 153 -7.45 -12.65 -17.24
CA SER A 153 -8.71 -12.30 -17.92
C SER A 153 -8.52 -11.14 -18.90
N THR A 154 -7.84 -10.09 -18.46
CA THR A 154 -7.63 -8.89 -19.30
C THR A 154 -6.66 -9.20 -20.45
N GLU A 155 -5.61 -9.98 -20.22
CA GLU A 155 -4.67 -10.38 -21.28
C GLU A 155 -5.34 -11.22 -22.35
N ILE A 156 -6.19 -12.19 -21.98
CA ILE A 156 -6.99 -12.96 -22.93
C ILE A 156 -7.96 -12.03 -23.66
N TYR A 157 -8.75 -11.23 -22.92
CA TYR A 157 -9.72 -10.30 -23.47
C TYR A 157 -9.12 -9.36 -24.51
N ARG A 158 -8.02 -8.65 -24.14
CA ARG A 158 -7.37 -7.70 -25.04
C ARG A 158 -6.80 -8.37 -26.29
N TRP A 159 -6.27 -9.60 -26.18
CA TRP A 159 -5.70 -10.33 -27.30
C TRP A 159 -6.76 -10.58 -28.39
N PHE A 160 -7.96 -11.03 -28.00
CA PHE A 160 -9.08 -11.24 -28.93
C PHE A 160 -9.54 -9.92 -29.59
N ILE A 161 -9.68 -8.87 -28.77
CA ILE A 161 -10.09 -7.55 -29.29
C ILE A 161 -9.06 -7.01 -30.30
N GLN A 162 -7.77 -7.07 -29.95
CA GLN A 162 -6.69 -6.54 -30.81
C GLN A 162 -6.45 -7.40 -32.06
N LYS A 163 -6.84 -8.67 -32.04
CA LYS A 163 -6.83 -9.55 -33.22
C LYS A 163 -8.11 -9.48 -34.03
N ASP A 164 -9.05 -8.64 -33.65
CA ASP A 164 -10.35 -8.46 -34.31
C ASP A 164 -11.18 -9.77 -34.38
N ILE A 165 -10.97 -10.68 -33.40
CA ILE A 165 -11.72 -11.94 -33.26
C ILE A 165 -12.94 -11.64 -32.39
N ILE A 166 -13.91 -10.96 -32.97
CA ILE A 166 -15.10 -10.42 -32.29
C ILE A 166 -16.35 -10.55 -33.14
N ILE A 167 -17.52 -10.44 -32.54
CA ILE A 167 -18.78 -10.28 -33.25
C ILE A 167 -18.92 -8.80 -33.60
N LYS A 168 -18.87 -8.49 -34.90
CA LYS A 168 -19.04 -7.13 -35.42
C LYS A 168 -20.52 -6.82 -35.60
N MET A 169 -20.94 -5.66 -35.14
CA MET A 169 -22.29 -5.15 -35.37
C MET A 169 -22.32 -4.26 -36.63
N PRO A 170 -23.45 -4.22 -37.35
CA PRO A 170 -23.62 -3.30 -38.47
C PRO A 170 -23.54 -1.83 -38.04
N ASP A 171 -23.27 -0.96 -39.00
CA ASP A 171 -23.33 0.48 -38.79
C ASP A 171 -24.71 0.94 -38.31
N GLY A 172 -24.75 1.93 -37.40
CA GLY A 172 -25.99 2.44 -36.80
C GLY A 172 -26.39 1.79 -35.47
N VAL A 173 -25.71 0.71 -35.03
CA VAL A 173 -25.92 0.15 -33.70
C VAL A 173 -25.27 1.05 -32.64
N PRO A 174 -25.97 1.36 -31.51
CA PRO A 174 -25.39 2.15 -30.44
C PRO A 174 -24.05 1.58 -29.96
N PRO A 175 -23.01 2.43 -29.72
CA PRO A 175 -21.68 1.96 -29.35
C PRO A 175 -21.61 1.04 -28.14
N ALA A 176 -22.47 1.25 -27.13
CA ALA A 176 -22.53 0.40 -25.95
C ALA A 176 -22.97 -1.05 -26.31
N VAL A 177 -23.94 -1.18 -27.23
CA VAL A 177 -24.42 -2.48 -27.70
C VAL A 177 -23.33 -3.17 -28.52
N GLY A 178 -22.69 -2.44 -29.45
CA GLY A 178 -21.57 -2.95 -30.26
C GLY A 178 -20.44 -3.49 -29.38
N LYS A 179 -20.04 -2.76 -28.33
CA LYS A 179 -19.02 -3.21 -27.38
C LYS A 179 -19.43 -4.49 -26.62
N SER A 180 -20.70 -4.60 -26.22
CA SER A 180 -21.21 -5.78 -25.54
C SER A 180 -21.15 -7.04 -26.43
N PHE A 181 -21.51 -6.93 -27.72
CA PHE A 181 -21.39 -8.04 -28.66
C PHE A 181 -19.92 -8.37 -28.99
N ALA A 182 -19.06 -7.39 -29.12
CA ALA A 182 -17.64 -7.60 -29.32
C ALA A 182 -16.99 -8.35 -28.14
N ALA A 183 -17.52 -8.18 -26.93
CA ALA A 183 -17.03 -8.83 -25.73
C ALA A 183 -17.44 -10.31 -25.59
N LEU A 184 -18.40 -10.85 -26.40
CA LEU A 184 -18.95 -12.19 -26.24
C LEU A 184 -17.87 -13.29 -26.44
N ILE A 185 -17.15 -13.27 -27.56
CA ILE A 185 -16.13 -14.28 -27.84
C ILE A 185 -14.97 -14.20 -26.83
N PRO A 186 -14.36 -13.01 -26.58
CA PRO A 186 -13.34 -12.88 -25.54
C PRO A 186 -13.83 -13.33 -24.16
N GLY A 187 -15.04 -12.90 -23.76
CA GLY A 187 -15.63 -13.23 -22.47
C GLY A 187 -15.88 -14.74 -22.32
N PHE A 188 -16.45 -15.38 -23.33
CA PHE A 188 -16.61 -16.84 -23.34
C PHE A 188 -15.25 -17.55 -23.16
N THR A 189 -14.22 -17.09 -23.88
CA THR A 189 -12.88 -17.69 -23.79
C THR A 189 -12.28 -17.53 -22.40
N VAL A 190 -12.40 -16.34 -21.78
CA VAL A 190 -11.95 -16.11 -20.40
C VAL A 190 -12.65 -17.05 -19.43
N ILE A 191 -13.96 -17.11 -19.48
CA ILE A 191 -14.75 -17.98 -18.58
C ILE A 191 -14.42 -19.46 -18.80
N ALA A 192 -14.34 -19.92 -20.04
CA ALA A 192 -13.97 -21.30 -20.36
C ALA A 192 -12.56 -21.64 -19.87
N PHE A 193 -11.59 -20.72 -20.05
CA PHE A 193 -10.21 -20.90 -19.57
C PHE A 193 -10.15 -21.05 -18.04
N ILE A 194 -10.78 -20.14 -17.30
CA ILE A 194 -10.81 -20.20 -15.84
C ILE A 194 -11.57 -21.43 -15.34
N TRP A 195 -12.65 -21.82 -16.02
CA TRP A 195 -13.38 -23.03 -15.69
C TRP A 195 -12.51 -24.29 -15.84
N ILE A 196 -11.81 -24.42 -16.96
CA ILE A 196 -10.89 -25.57 -17.19
C ILE A 196 -9.78 -25.55 -16.12
N LEU A 197 -9.19 -24.39 -15.85
CA LEU A 197 -8.16 -24.23 -14.82
C LEU A 197 -8.68 -24.66 -13.43
N ARG A 198 -9.90 -24.27 -13.08
CA ARG A 198 -10.57 -24.70 -11.84
C ARG A 198 -10.71 -26.22 -11.78
N LEU A 199 -11.24 -26.85 -12.85
CA LEU A 199 -11.41 -28.31 -12.89
C LEU A 199 -10.08 -29.06 -12.72
N LEU A 200 -9.00 -28.57 -13.34
CA LEU A 200 -7.67 -29.16 -13.20
C LEU A 200 -7.15 -29.03 -11.75
N VAL A 201 -7.33 -27.87 -11.12
CA VAL A 201 -6.88 -27.63 -9.75
C VAL A 201 -7.70 -28.41 -8.73
N GLU A 202 -9.00 -28.58 -8.94
CA GLU A 202 -9.86 -29.40 -8.08
C GLU A 202 -9.42 -30.86 -8.00
N GLN A 203 -8.72 -31.40 -9.02
CA GLN A 203 -8.14 -32.75 -9.02
C GLN A 203 -6.81 -32.84 -8.26
N THR A 204 -6.22 -31.73 -7.88
CA THR A 204 -4.97 -31.69 -7.10
C THR A 204 -5.25 -31.73 -5.60
N HIS A 205 -4.22 -32.00 -4.80
CA HIS A 205 -4.31 -31.93 -3.34
C HIS A 205 -4.66 -30.52 -2.80
N PHE A 206 -4.51 -29.49 -3.61
CA PHE A 206 -4.88 -28.12 -3.23
C PHE A 206 -6.39 -27.88 -3.25
N GLY A 207 -7.13 -28.57 -4.11
CA GLY A 207 -8.59 -28.52 -4.19
C GLY A 207 -9.19 -27.19 -4.64
N SER A 208 -8.45 -26.07 -4.63
CA SER A 208 -8.92 -24.78 -5.12
C SER A 208 -7.79 -23.86 -5.57
N LEU A 209 -8.12 -22.91 -6.47
CA LEU A 209 -7.18 -21.86 -6.90
C LEU A 209 -6.73 -20.97 -5.74
N HIS A 210 -7.59 -20.70 -4.77
CA HIS A 210 -7.24 -19.94 -3.58
C HIS A 210 -6.18 -20.64 -2.74
N ASN A 211 -6.30 -21.96 -2.56
CA ASN A 211 -5.33 -22.72 -1.79
C ASN A 211 -3.97 -22.79 -2.49
N ILE A 212 -3.95 -23.08 -3.81
CA ILE A 212 -2.67 -23.16 -4.55
C ILE A 212 -1.93 -21.83 -4.55
N VAL A 213 -2.65 -20.73 -4.76
CA VAL A 213 -2.06 -19.38 -4.74
C VAL A 213 -1.64 -19.00 -3.32
N GLY A 214 -2.44 -19.36 -2.31
CA GLY A 214 -2.11 -19.14 -0.90
C GLY A 214 -0.85 -19.89 -0.47
N GLU A 215 -0.69 -21.15 -0.87
CA GLU A 215 0.49 -21.96 -0.54
C GLU A 215 1.75 -21.50 -1.30
N LEU A 216 1.63 -21.25 -2.61
CA LEU A 216 2.79 -20.97 -3.46
C LEU A 216 3.24 -19.50 -3.39
N LEU A 217 2.35 -18.55 -3.21
CA LEU A 217 2.64 -17.13 -3.17
C LEU A 217 2.34 -16.51 -1.79
N GLY A 218 1.17 -16.77 -1.24
CA GLY A 218 0.72 -16.15 0.00
C GLY A 218 1.64 -16.45 1.18
N LYS A 219 1.97 -17.72 1.41
CA LYS A 219 2.84 -18.11 2.55
C LYS A 219 4.27 -17.59 2.41
N PRO A 220 5.01 -17.81 1.30
CA PRO A 220 6.39 -17.33 1.17
C PRO A 220 6.49 -15.81 1.23
N LEU A 221 5.60 -15.11 0.53
CA LEU A 221 5.58 -13.65 0.54
C LEU A 221 5.09 -13.11 1.89
N GLY A 222 4.16 -13.82 2.57
CA GLY A 222 3.71 -13.48 3.92
C GLY A 222 4.83 -13.56 4.95
N VAL A 223 5.69 -14.59 4.88
CA VAL A 223 6.88 -14.68 5.73
C VAL A 223 7.85 -13.53 5.46
N LEU A 224 8.05 -13.17 4.19
CA LEU A 224 8.90 -12.04 3.83
C LEU A 224 8.29 -10.72 4.31
N GLY A 225 7.04 -10.43 3.97
CA GLY A 225 6.37 -9.16 4.30
C GLY A 225 5.96 -9.01 5.76
N GLY A 226 5.84 -10.12 6.50
CA GLY A 226 5.55 -10.15 7.93
C GLY A 226 6.79 -10.22 8.84
N SER A 227 8.02 -10.29 8.28
CA SER A 227 9.26 -10.31 9.00
C SER A 227 9.97 -8.95 9.01
N LEU A 228 10.75 -8.67 10.05
CA LEU A 228 11.56 -7.44 10.11
C LEU A 228 12.53 -7.36 8.93
N GLY A 229 13.20 -8.46 8.59
CA GLY A 229 14.17 -8.51 7.48
C GLY A 229 13.51 -8.20 6.14
N GLY A 230 12.38 -8.83 5.85
CA GLY A 230 11.63 -8.58 4.61
C GLY A 230 11.07 -7.17 4.53
N THR A 231 10.58 -6.63 5.66
CA THR A 231 10.13 -5.23 5.77
C THR A 231 11.26 -4.24 5.48
N LEU A 232 12.45 -4.47 6.05
CA LEU A 232 13.64 -3.63 5.77
C LEU A 232 14.06 -3.69 4.31
N VAL A 233 14.01 -4.88 3.68
CA VAL A 233 14.31 -5.03 2.25
C VAL A 233 13.28 -4.28 1.41
N ALA A 234 11.99 -4.43 1.70
CA ALA A 234 10.93 -3.72 0.98
C ALA A 234 11.10 -2.20 1.08
N GLU A 235 11.33 -1.68 2.29
CA GLU A 235 11.54 -0.25 2.53
C GLU A 235 12.81 0.26 1.84
N LEU A 236 13.91 -0.50 1.90
CA LEU A 236 15.15 -0.16 1.18
C LEU A 236 14.91 -0.06 -0.33
N VAL A 237 14.17 -1.01 -0.92
CA VAL A 237 13.82 -0.97 -2.35
C VAL A 237 12.96 0.24 -2.68
N ILE A 238 11.97 0.56 -1.83
CA ILE A 238 11.15 1.77 -1.96
C ILE A 238 12.04 3.03 -2.02
N MET A 239 12.96 3.17 -1.07
CA MET A 239 13.85 4.34 -0.99
C MET A 239 14.84 4.41 -2.16
N LEU A 240 15.39 3.28 -2.59
CA LEU A 240 16.27 3.23 -3.76
C LEU A 240 15.52 3.63 -5.04
N MET A 241 14.27 3.24 -5.23
CA MET A 241 13.45 3.69 -6.36
C MET A 241 13.20 5.19 -6.32
N TRP A 242 12.88 5.75 -5.16
CA TRP A 242 12.76 7.19 -4.98
C TRP A 242 14.06 7.94 -5.30
N SER A 243 15.20 7.36 -4.94
CA SER A 243 16.52 7.90 -5.27
C SER A 243 16.76 8.02 -6.78
N CYS A 244 16.07 7.20 -7.56
CA CYS A 244 16.06 7.22 -9.03
C CYS A 244 14.92 8.08 -9.63
N GLY A 245 14.17 8.81 -8.81
CA GLY A 245 13.04 9.63 -9.25
C GLY A 245 11.76 8.84 -9.54
N LEU A 246 11.67 7.59 -9.06
CA LEU A 246 10.49 6.74 -9.21
C LEU A 246 9.72 6.65 -7.91
N HIS A 247 8.40 6.62 -7.99
CA HIS A 247 7.55 6.48 -6.81
C HIS A 247 7.59 5.05 -6.25
N GLY A 248 8.63 4.76 -5.44
CA GLY A 248 8.93 3.40 -4.96
C GLY A 248 7.78 2.78 -4.16
N ALA A 249 7.13 3.55 -3.29
CA ALA A 249 6.00 3.08 -2.50
C ALA A 249 4.85 2.55 -3.37
N ASN A 250 4.56 3.21 -4.50
CA ASN A 250 3.52 2.76 -5.42
C ASN A 250 3.89 1.45 -6.14
N ILE A 251 5.17 1.26 -6.48
CA ILE A 251 5.63 0.07 -7.22
C ILE A 251 5.68 -1.15 -6.28
N VAL A 252 6.35 -1.01 -5.14
CA VAL A 252 6.48 -2.08 -4.14
C VAL A 252 5.13 -2.37 -3.49
N GLY A 253 4.35 -1.33 -3.17
CA GLY A 253 3.00 -1.46 -2.63
C GLY A 253 2.07 -2.25 -3.54
N GLY A 254 2.15 -2.07 -4.88
CA GLY A 254 1.37 -2.87 -5.82
C GLY A 254 1.61 -4.39 -5.71
N ILE A 255 2.81 -4.80 -5.31
CA ILE A 255 3.17 -6.22 -5.11
C ILE A 255 2.84 -6.68 -3.68
N MET A 256 3.16 -5.84 -2.69
CA MET A 256 3.05 -6.17 -1.27
C MET A 256 1.64 -5.97 -0.68
N ALA A 257 0.77 -5.26 -1.39
CA ALA A 257 -0.58 -4.92 -0.93
C ALA A 257 -1.38 -6.13 -0.39
N PRO A 258 -1.45 -7.30 -1.06
CA PRO A 258 -2.20 -8.44 -0.52
C PRO A 258 -1.71 -8.90 0.85
N ILE A 259 -0.40 -8.79 1.11
CA ILE A 259 0.23 -9.20 2.37
C ILE A 259 -0.11 -8.18 3.46
N TRP A 260 0.14 -6.91 3.20
CA TRP A 260 -0.02 -5.86 4.20
C TRP A 260 -1.49 -5.56 4.52
N TYR A 261 -2.37 -5.60 3.51
CA TYR A 261 -3.83 -5.51 3.74
C TYR A 261 -4.39 -6.79 4.36
N GLY A 262 -3.84 -7.96 4.01
CA GLY A 262 -4.20 -9.22 4.66
C GLY A 262 -3.89 -9.21 6.16
N ALA A 263 -2.66 -8.81 6.52
CA ALA A 263 -2.24 -8.66 7.92
C ALA A 263 -3.06 -7.58 8.65
N MET A 264 -3.43 -6.50 7.97
CA MET A 264 -4.30 -5.46 8.51
C MET A 264 -5.70 -5.99 8.79
N ASP A 265 -6.26 -6.79 7.89
CA ASP A 265 -7.59 -7.37 8.03
C ASP A 265 -7.64 -8.42 9.16
N GLU A 266 -6.60 -9.24 9.31
CA GLU A 266 -6.47 -10.15 10.46
C GLU A 266 -6.45 -9.38 11.78
N ASN A 267 -5.72 -8.27 11.86
CA ASN A 267 -5.73 -7.40 13.03
C ASN A 267 -7.11 -6.76 13.26
N ARG A 268 -7.83 -6.37 12.19
CA ARG A 268 -9.21 -5.84 12.29
C ARG A 268 -10.16 -6.85 12.91
N ILE A 269 -10.09 -8.10 12.46
CA ILE A 269 -10.92 -9.19 12.99
C ILE A 269 -10.59 -9.45 14.48
N ALA A 270 -9.31 -9.57 14.81
CA ALA A 270 -8.85 -9.76 16.18
C ALA A 270 -9.27 -8.58 17.10
N PHE A 271 -9.15 -7.33 16.59
CA PHE A 271 -9.56 -6.14 17.32
C PHE A 271 -11.08 -6.13 17.61
N ALA A 272 -11.89 -6.47 16.60
CA ALA A 272 -13.35 -6.54 16.74
C ALA A 272 -13.78 -7.65 17.75
N ASN A 273 -13.01 -8.72 17.83
CA ASN A 273 -13.25 -9.81 18.77
C ASN A 273 -12.60 -9.61 20.15
N HIS A 274 -11.93 -8.47 20.38
CA HIS A 274 -11.16 -8.18 21.61
C HIS A 274 -10.03 -9.20 21.87
N GLU A 275 -9.44 -9.75 20.80
CA GLU A 275 -8.33 -10.69 20.83
C GLU A 275 -6.98 -9.97 20.69
N ALA A 276 -5.89 -10.69 20.98
CA ALA A 276 -4.54 -10.18 20.78
C ALA A 276 -4.25 -9.97 19.29
N LEU A 277 -3.73 -8.79 18.94
CA LEU A 277 -3.42 -8.44 17.55
C LEU A 277 -2.21 -9.25 17.05
N PRO A 278 -2.37 -10.08 15.99
CA PRO A 278 -1.30 -10.96 15.54
C PRO A 278 -0.16 -10.20 14.84
N ASN A 279 -0.46 -9.22 14.01
CA ASN A 279 0.50 -8.64 13.08
C ASN A 279 1.02 -7.27 13.52
N ILE A 280 2.32 -7.02 13.30
CA ILE A 280 2.93 -5.69 13.41
C ILE A 280 2.98 -5.03 12.02
N PHE A 281 3.51 -5.75 11.03
CA PHE A 281 3.70 -5.22 9.68
C PHE A 281 2.40 -5.29 8.88
N THR A 282 1.69 -4.18 8.84
CA THR A 282 0.44 -3.97 8.10
C THR A 282 0.61 -2.77 7.18
N GLN A 283 -0.33 -2.51 6.27
CA GLN A 283 -0.29 -1.28 5.47
C GLN A 283 -0.20 -0.04 6.37
N GLN A 284 -0.95 -0.01 7.48
CA GLN A 284 -0.93 1.11 8.41
C GLN A 284 0.41 1.30 9.13
N PHE A 285 1.21 0.24 9.31
CA PHE A 285 2.55 0.36 9.89
C PHE A 285 3.42 1.31 9.06
N PHE A 286 3.43 1.15 7.75
CA PHE A 286 4.19 1.99 6.84
C PHE A 286 3.60 3.39 6.71
N ASP A 287 2.29 3.49 6.52
CA ASP A 287 1.60 4.76 6.27
C ASP A 287 1.66 5.71 7.47
N ILE A 288 1.60 5.17 8.68
CA ILE A 288 1.40 5.95 9.91
C ILE A 288 2.71 6.19 10.68
N TRP A 289 3.60 5.19 10.82
CA TRP A 289 4.79 5.34 11.66
C TRP A 289 6.08 5.50 10.88
N ILE A 290 6.15 5.06 9.63
CA ILE A 290 7.39 5.09 8.86
C ILE A 290 7.43 6.29 7.91
N ASN A 291 6.36 6.52 7.15
CA ASN A 291 6.29 7.57 6.13
C ASN A 291 5.75 8.90 6.68
N ILE A 292 6.21 9.34 7.86
CA ILE A 292 5.74 10.59 8.50
C ILE A 292 6.26 11.81 7.71
N GLY A 293 5.36 12.52 7.07
CA GLY A 293 5.69 13.60 6.15
C GLY A 293 5.98 13.12 4.73
N GLY A 294 5.52 11.90 4.37
CA GLY A 294 5.76 11.23 3.10
C GLY A 294 6.97 10.31 3.12
N SER A 295 7.21 9.63 1.99
CA SER A 295 8.35 8.70 1.86
C SER A 295 9.66 9.33 2.29
N GLY A 296 10.45 8.59 3.09
CA GLY A 296 11.70 9.11 3.67
C GLY A 296 11.52 9.86 4.99
N ALA A 297 10.30 9.91 5.56
CA ALA A 297 9.99 10.59 6.83
C ALA A 297 10.39 12.09 6.83
N THR A 298 10.06 12.80 5.75
CA THR A 298 10.59 14.14 5.44
C THR A 298 10.00 15.27 6.28
N LEU A 299 8.95 15.07 7.07
CA LEU A 299 8.43 16.08 8.00
C LEU A 299 9.54 16.59 8.92
N ALA A 300 10.41 15.70 9.40
CA ALA A 300 11.53 16.06 10.26
C ALA A 300 12.51 17.04 9.58
N LEU A 301 12.79 16.84 8.30
CA LEU A 301 13.61 17.73 7.50
C LEU A 301 12.95 19.12 7.36
N VAL A 302 11.64 19.15 7.09
CA VAL A 302 10.87 20.41 6.98
C VAL A 302 10.88 21.18 8.31
N VAL A 303 10.71 20.47 9.42
CA VAL A 303 10.81 21.08 10.78
C VAL A 303 12.21 21.66 11.01
N ALA A 304 13.27 20.94 10.63
CA ALA A 304 14.64 21.44 10.72
C ALA A 304 14.85 22.71 9.86
N MET A 305 14.30 22.72 8.63
CA MET A 305 14.34 23.91 7.75
C MET A 305 13.68 25.13 8.38
N ILE A 306 12.47 24.97 8.95
CA ILE A 306 11.74 26.09 9.57
C ILE A 306 12.49 26.64 10.78
N LEU A 307 13.02 25.76 11.63
CA LEU A 307 13.61 26.14 12.91
C LEU A 307 15.05 26.63 12.79
N LYS A 308 15.82 26.13 11.81
CA LYS A 308 17.29 26.24 11.82
C LYS A 308 17.92 26.67 10.49
N ALA A 309 17.16 26.85 9.39
CA ALA A 309 17.71 27.28 8.11
C ALA A 309 18.32 28.69 8.19
N ARG A 310 19.48 28.85 7.54
CA ARG A 310 20.17 30.12 7.35
C ARG A 310 19.98 30.64 5.93
N SER A 311 20.09 29.77 4.92
CA SER A 311 19.88 30.13 3.52
C SER A 311 18.42 30.50 3.25
N GLN A 312 18.20 31.45 2.36
CA GLN A 312 16.86 31.88 1.97
C GLN A 312 16.11 30.78 1.22
N GLN A 313 16.83 29.99 0.41
CA GLN A 313 16.27 28.86 -0.30
C GLN A 313 15.66 27.86 0.69
N MET A 314 16.39 27.43 1.73
CA MET A 314 15.89 26.45 2.71
C MET A 314 14.75 27.02 3.58
N LYS A 315 14.80 28.31 3.93
CA LYS A 315 13.71 28.98 4.63
C LYS A 315 12.41 28.99 3.85
N GLN A 316 12.48 29.34 2.57
CA GLN A 316 11.31 29.38 1.68
C GLN A 316 10.76 27.99 1.45
N LEU A 317 11.64 27.01 1.16
CA LEU A 317 11.25 25.63 0.96
C LEU A 317 10.57 25.02 2.21
N GLY A 318 11.11 25.30 3.41
CA GLY A 318 10.48 24.89 4.66
C GLY A 318 9.08 25.46 4.85
N LYS A 319 8.89 26.76 4.55
CA LYS A 319 7.58 27.42 4.62
C LYS A 319 6.57 26.87 3.62
N LEU A 320 7.01 26.57 2.39
CA LEU A 320 6.16 25.98 1.36
C LEU A 320 5.83 24.51 1.66
N GLY A 321 6.78 23.77 2.25
CA GLY A 321 6.67 22.34 2.48
C GLY A 321 5.90 21.94 3.73
N ILE A 322 5.75 22.80 4.76
CA ILE A 322 5.18 22.39 6.06
C ILE A 322 3.72 21.98 5.95
N GLY A 323 2.91 22.73 5.22
CA GLY A 323 1.50 22.40 4.99
C GLY A 323 1.36 21.00 4.37
N PRO A 324 1.88 20.75 3.17
CA PRO A 324 1.87 19.43 2.54
C PRO A 324 2.47 18.33 3.45
N ALA A 325 3.61 18.57 4.09
CA ALA A 325 4.29 17.57 4.92
C ALA A 325 3.47 17.13 6.13
N LEU A 326 2.65 18.01 6.73
CA LEU A 326 1.72 17.63 7.79
C LEU A 326 0.65 16.64 7.31
N PHE A 327 0.35 16.62 6.00
CA PHE A 327 -0.55 15.69 5.36
C PHE A 327 0.20 14.57 4.60
N ASN A 328 1.46 14.33 4.96
CA ASN A 328 2.33 13.29 4.38
C ASN A 328 2.60 13.44 2.87
N ILE A 329 2.48 14.65 2.33
CA ILE A 329 2.76 15.01 0.93
C ILE A 329 4.14 15.66 0.88
N ASN A 330 5.12 15.03 0.24
CA ASN A 330 6.51 15.47 0.26
C ASN A 330 7.11 15.82 -1.12
N GLU A 331 6.33 15.78 -2.18
CA GLU A 331 6.77 16.18 -3.51
C GLU A 331 7.41 17.57 -3.57
N PRO A 332 6.88 18.60 -2.86
CA PRO A 332 7.54 19.91 -2.82
C PRO A 332 8.95 19.85 -2.23
N ILE A 333 9.21 18.93 -1.31
CA ILE A 333 10.53 18.76 -0.69
C ILE A 333 11.44 17.93 -1.59
N ILE A 334 10.96 16.83 -2.16
CA ILE A 334 11.75 15.95 -3.03
C ILE A 334 12.23 16.68 -4.28
N PHE A 335 11.37 17.50 -4.88
CA PHE A 335 11.68 18.23 -6.10
C PHE A 335 12.25 19.62 -5.85
N GLY A 336 11.85 20.29 -4.77
CA GLY A 336 12.36 21.61 -4.41
C GLY A 336 13.76 21.59 -3.77
N LEU A 337 14.08 20.52 -3.04
CA LEU A 337 15.44 20.15 -2.65
C LEU A 337 15.82 19.03 -3.61
N PRO A 338 16.78 19.19 -4.52
CA PRO A 338 17.09 18.14 -5.49
C PRO A 338 17.57 16.87 -4.76
N MET A 339 16.62 16.12 -4.16
CA MET A 339 16.92 14.91 -3.41
C MET A 339 17.30 13.76 -4.35
N VAL A 340 16.68 13.73 -5.53
CA VAL A 340 17.00 12.76 -6.56
C VAL A 340 18.45 12.98 -7.01
N MET A 341 19.26 11.94 -6.88
CA MET A 341 20.70 11.94 -7.21
C MET A 341 21.58 12.91 -6.39
N ASN A 342 21.08 13.41 -5.27
CA ASN A 342 21.89 14.18 -4.32
C ASN A 342 22.48 13.26 -3.24
N PRO A 343 23.77 12.87 -3.32
CA PRO A 343 24.34 11.88 -2.40
C PRO A 343 24.25 12.30 -0.93
N MET A 344 24.35 13.62 -0.66
CA MET A 344 24.30 14.14 0.70
C MET A 344 22.92 13.95 1.33
N MET A 345 21.86 14.24 0.58
CA MET A 345 20.49 14.16 1.09
C MET A 345 19.87 12.78 0.92
N LEU A 346 20.37 11.95 0.00
CA LEU A 346 19.92 10.55 -0.16
C LEU A 346 20.28 9.68 1.05
N ILE A 347 21.40 9.92 1.71
CA ILE A 347 21.82 9.14 2.88
C ILE A 347 20.75 9.21 3.99
N PRO A 348 20.38 10.39 4.53
CA PRO A 348 19.34 10.46 5.55
C PRO A 348 17.96 10.05 5.01
N PHE A 349 17.65 10.29 3.74
CA PHE A 349 16.41 9.89 3.11
C PHE A 349 16.20 8.36 3.10
N ILE A 350 17.27 7.60 2.89
CA ILE A 350 17.22 6.12 2.91
C ILE A 350 17.30 5.59 4.34
N ILE A 351 18.20 6.14 5.17
CA ILE A 351 18.47 5.59 6.50
C ILE A 351 17.31 5.85 7.47
N THR A 352 16.67 7.01 7.39
CA THR A 352 15.63 7.38 8.35
C THR A 352 14.46 6.39 8.40
N PRO A 353 13.81 6.00 7.29
CA PRO A 353 12.74 5.00 7.34
C PRO A 353 13.22 3.65 7.87
N LEU A 354 14.43 3.21 7.51
CA LEU A 354 14.96 1.95 7.99
C LEU A 354 15.15 1.94 9.51
N VAL A 355 15.65 3.03 10.07
CA VAL A 355 15.81 3.18 11.53
C VAL A 355 14.46 3.26 12.23
N THR A 356 13.49 3.99 11.68
CA THR A 356 12.14 4.09 12.26
C THR A 356 11.37 2.77 12.17
N VAL A 357 11.59 1.95 11.12
CA VAL A 357 11.08 0.56 11.04
C VAL A 357 11.58 -0.25 12.21
N VAL A 358 12.89 -0.25 12.47
CA VAL A 358 13.49 -1.03 13.57
C VAL A 358 12.99 -0.52 14.93
N ALA A 359 12.99 0.80 15.15
CA ALA A 359 12.55 1.39 16.41
C ALA A 359 11.07 1.07 16.70
N THR A 360 10.20 1.24 15.70
CA THR A 360 8.76 0.96 15.83
C THR A 360 8.50 -0.54 16.04
N TYR A 361 9.23 -1.41 15.31
CA TYR A 361 9.13 -2.86 15.48
C TYR A 361 9.51 -3.28 16.91
N ILE A 362 10.64 -2.80 17.43
CA ILE A 362 11.06 -3.10 18.81
C ILE A 362 10.00 -2.66 19.81
N ALA A 363 9.49 -1.43 19.68
CA ALA A 363 8.50 -0.89 20.59
C ALA A 363 7.17 -1.67 20.55
N MET A 364 6.71 -2.12 19.38
CA MET A 364 5.48 -2.90 19.23
C MET A 364 5.66 -4.37 19.62
N SER A 365 6.82 -4.98 19.32
CA SER A 365 7.09 -6.39 19.65
C SER A 365 7.29 -6.61 21.14
N THR A 366 7.84 -5.63 21.86
CA THR A 366 7.99 -5.65 23.32
C THR A 366 6.71 -5.27 24.08
N GLY A 367 5.65 -4.83 23.36
CA GLY A 367 4.39 -4.39 23.97
C GLY A 367 4.42 -2.97 24.57
N LEU A 368 5.52 -2.22 24.42
CA LEU A 368 5.59 -0.81 24.85
C LEU A 368 4.62 0.07 24.04
N VAL A 369 4.42 -0.28 22.78
CA VAL A 369 3.50 0.40 21.86
C VAL A 369 2.47 -0.63 21.36
N ALA A 370 1.21 -0.23 21.34
CA ALA A 370 0.14 -1.05 20.79
C ALA A 370 0.35 -1.27 19.28
N LYS A 371 0.07 -2.50 18.83
CA LYS A 371 0.10 -2.84 17.40
C LYS A 371 -1.02 -2.13 16.64
N PRO A 372 -0.93 -2.00 15.30
CA PRO A 372 -2.01 -1.49 14.47
C PRO A 372 -3.28 -2.31 14.64
N ALA A 373 -4.40 -1.66 14.93
CA ALA A 373 -5.69 -2.32 15.21
C ALA A 373 -6.47 -2.77 13.97
N GLY A 374 -5.88 -2.66 12.78
CA GLY A 374 -6.59 -2.93 11.52
C GLY A 374 -7.56 -1.81 11.10
N ILE A 375 -7.51 -0.67 11.77
CA ILE A 375 -8.28 0.53 11.44
C ILE A 375 -7.57 1.26 10.30
N ALA A 376 -8.24 1.40 9.16
CA ALA A 376 -7.69 2.17 8.04
C ALA A 376 -7.84 3.67 8.32
N VAL A 377 -6.75 4.28 8.74
CA VAL A 377 -6.61 5.73 8.85
C VAL A 377 -6.06 6.25 7.51
N PRO A 378 -6.63 7.31 6.94
CA PRO A 378 -6.08 7.91 5.73
C PRO A 378 -4.59 8.23 5.91
N TRP A 379 -3.76 7.83 4.96
CA TRP A 379 -2.32 8.10 5.00
C TRP A 379 -2.00 9.59 5.04
N THR A 380 -2.93 10.44 4.55
CA THR A 380 -2.84 11.90 4.61
C THR A 380 -3.22 12.49 5.98
N MET A 381 -3.63 11.66 6.95
CA MET A 381 -4.00 12.21 8.27
C MET A 381 -2.75 12.70 9.02
N PRO A 382 -2.81 13.90 9.67
CA PRO A 382 -1.70 14.44 10.43
C PRO A 382 -1.16 13.48 11.49
N PRO A 383 0.16 13.46 11.73
CA PRO A 383 0.78 12.66 12.77
C PRO A 383 0.18 12.95 14.15
N ILE A 384 0.39 12.06 15.10
CA ILE A 384 -0.17 12.04 16.46
C ILE A 384 -1.63 11.59 16.47
N ILE A 385 -2.51 12.25 15.69
CA ILE A 385 -3.91 11.84 15.57
C ILE A 385 -3.98 10.48 14.86
N SER A 386 -3.26 10.32 13.75
CA SER A 386 -3.24 9.08 12.99
C SER A 386 -2.73 7.88 13.81
N GLY A 387 -1.66 8.05 14.59
CA GLY A 387 -1.11 6.98 15.44
C GLY A 387 -2.04 6.58 16.58
N TYR A 388 -2.76 7.55 17.16
CA TYR A 388 -3.80 7.29 18.15
C TYR A 388 -4.94 6.45 17.57
N LEU A 389 -5.48 6.85 16.43
CA LEU A 389 -6.59 6.16 15.77
C LEU A 389 -6.19 4.77 15.25
N ALA A 390 -5.03 4.65 14.62
CA ALA A 390 -4.55 3.39 14.04
C ALA A 390 -4.31 2.28 15.08
N THR A 391 -4.07 2.67 16.35
CA THR A 391 -3.94 1.73 17.48
C THR A 391 -5.24 1.50 18.25
N GLY A 392 -6.39 1.89 17.71
CA GLY A 392 -7.68 1.74 18.39
C GLY A 392 -7.82 2.63 19.62
N GLY A 393 -7.29 3.87 19.58
CA GLY A 393 -7.40 4.83 20.68
C GLY A 393 -6.34 4.66 21.79
N LYS A 394 -5.19 4.04 21.49
CA LYS A 394 -4.08 3.92 22.45
C LYS A 394 -3.08 5.07 22.27
N LEU A 395 -2.82 5.84 23.34
CA LEU A 395 -1.86 6.94 23.31
C LEU A 395 -0.44 6.51 22.93
N SER A 396 -0.06 5.27 23.20
CA SER A 396 1.26 4.73 22.85
C SER A 396 1.56 4.82 21.34
N GLY A 397 0.54 4.69 20.48
CA GLY A 397 0.68 4.86 19.03
C GLY A 397 1.03 6.29 18.63
N ALA A 398 0.41 7.28 19.26
CA ALA A 398 0.72 8.70 19.08
C ALA A 398 2.11 9.06 19.59
N VAL A 399 2.48 8.55 20.78
CA VAL A 399 3.81 8.74 21.36
C VAL A 399 4.90 8.17 20.46
N MET A 400 4.67 7.01 19.87
CA MET A 400 5.63 6.40 18.93
C MET A 400 5.86 7.27 17.69
N GLN A 401 4.81 7.91 17.16
CA GLN A 401 4.98 8.89 16.07
C GLN A 401 5.85 10.06 16.47
N ALA A 402 5.63 10.61 17.69
CA ALA A 402 6.46 11.71 18.20
C ALA A 402 7.93 11.27 18.35
N ILE A 403 8.18 10.05 18.84
CA ILE A 403 9.52 9.46 18.94
C ILE A 403 10.15 9.32 17.55
N ASN A 404 9.41 8.79 16.56
CA ASN A 404 9.90 8.63 15.19
C ASN A 404 10.22 9.98 14.54
N ILE A 405 9.43 11.03 14.77
CA ILE A 405 9.75 12.38 14.33
C ILE A 405 11.07 12.86 14.98
N GLY A 406 11.26 12.64 16.28
CA GLY A 406 12.50 12.97 16.98
C GLY A 406 13.71 12.22 16.42
N ILE A 407 13.61 10.90 16.20
CA ILE A 407 14.65 10.10 15.57
C ILE A 407 14.98 10.64 14.17
N SER A 408 13.95 10.93 13.38
CA SER A 408 14.09 11.46 12.03
C SER A 408 14.79 12.82 12.02
N VAL A 409 14.46 13.71 12.96
CA VAL A 409 15.16 15.01 13.13
C VAL A 409 16.64 14.79 13.45
N CYS A 410 16.97 13.88 14.36
CA CYS A 410 18.37 13.59 14.71
C CYS A 410 19.17 13.08 13.51
N ILE A 411 18.58 12.25 12.65
CA ILE A 411 19.24 11.71 11.46
C ILE A 411 19.39 12.77 10.38
N TYR A 412 18.32 13.54 10.09
CA TYR A 412 18.36 14.56 9.02
C TYR A 412 19.21 15.78 9.38
N TYR A 413 19.26 16.18 10.64
CA TYR A 413 19.83 17.46 11.08
C TYR A 413 21.28 17.69 10.66
N PRO A 414 22.24 16.75 10.81
CA PRO A 414 23.62 16.98 10.39
C PRO A 414 23.74 17.20 8.88
N PHE A 415 23.04 16.41 8.07
CA PHE A 415 23.05 16.54 6.61
C PHE A 415 22.39 17.83 6.14
N PHE A 416 21.26 18.18 6.75
CA PHE A 416 20.58 19.45 6.52
C PHE A 416 21.52 20.64 6.82
N ARG A 417 22.24 20.62 7.94
CA ARG A 417 23.17 21.69 8.33
C ARG A 417 24.32 21.85 7.33
N MET A 418 24.84 20.76 6.80
CA MET A 418 25.89 20.79 5.76
C MET A 418 25.33 21.40 4.47
N TRP A 419 24.17 20.98 4.04
CA TRP A 419 23.52 21.49 2.83
C TRP A 419 23.10 22.95 2.97
N ASP A 420 22.50 23.33 4.08
CA ASP A 420 22.11 24.71 4.37
C ASP A 420 23.32 25.66 4.41
N LYS A 421 24.46 25.22 4.98
CA LYS A 421 25.71 25.99 4.98
C LYS A 421 26.22 26.19 3.54
N GLN A 422 26.22 25.14 2.72
CA GLN A 422 26.63 25.25 1.34
C GLN A 422 25.75 26.26 0.58
N LYS A 423 24.41 26.15 0.71
CA LYS A 423 23.48 27.07 0.06
C LYS A 423 23.61 28.49 0.57
N PHE A 424 23.80 28.70 1.85
CA PHE A 424 24.06 30.02 2.43
C PHE A 424 25.34 30.65 1.88
N THR A 425 26.39 29.86 1.69
CA THR A 425 27.67 30.32 1.11
C THR A 425 27.49 30.69 -0.36
N GLU A 426 26.77 29.87 -1.15
CA GLU A 426 26.44 30.17 -2.54
C GLU A 426 25.61 31.47 -2.66
N GLU A 427 24.59 31.68 -1.83
CA GLU A 427 23.73 32.86 -1.84
C GLU A 427 24.47 34.16 -1.52
N ASN A 428 25.52 34.09 -0.70
CA ASN A 428 26.29 35.27 -0.28
C ASN A 428 27.57 35.49 -1.11
N GLY A 429 27.78 34.75 -2.18
CA GLY A 429 28.94 34.92 -3.06
C GLY A 429 30.29 34.60 -2.40
N ILE A 430 30.27 33.90 -1.24
CA ILE A 430 31.47 33.47 -0.54
C ILE A 430 31.99 32.24 -1.27
N GLN A 431 33.08 32.38 -2.06
CA GLN A 431 33.74 31.20 -2.66
C GLN A 431 34.16 30.25 -1.54
N PRO A 432 33.89 28.94 -1.65
CA PRO A 432 34.51 27.98 -0.76
C PRO A 432 36.03 28.16 -0.84
N ALA A 433 36.71 28.27 0.30
CA ALA A 433 38.15 28.26 0.32
C ALA A 433 38.60 27.03 -0.50
N ALA A 434 39.33 27.27 -1.59
CA ALA A 434 39.93 26.21 -2.37
C ALA A 434 40.75 25.37 -1.38
N GLU A 435 40.48 24.07 -1.30
CA GLU A 435 41.44 23.16 -0.63
C GLU A 435 42.77 23.41 -1.28
N GLU A 436 43.72 24.01 -0.53
CA GLU A 436 45.09 24.11 -0.96
C GLU A 436 45.58 22.71 -1.24
N VAL A 437 45.66 22.37 -2.53
CA VAL A 437 46.42 21.21 -2.97
C VAL A 437 47.88 21.48 -2.51
N PRO A 438 48.46 20.67 -1.64
CA PRO A 438 49.84 20.86 -1.23
C PRO A 438 50.75 20.89 -2.48
N SER A 439 51.36 22.04 -2.72
CA SER A 439 52.32 22.24 -3.78
C SER A 439 53.66 21.56 -3.38
N ASP A 440 53.68 20.25 -3.40
CA ASP A 440 54.91 19.51 -3.23
C ASP A 440 55.12 18.61 -4.46
N THR A 441 55.76 19.19 -5.45
CA THR A 441 56.70 18.51 -6.38
C THR A 441 57.22 19.50 -7.42
N LYS A 442 58.09 20.42 -7.00
CA LYS A 442 59.16 20.93 -7.87
C LYS A 442 60.46 20.66 -7.16
N LYS A 443 61.03 19.51 -7.40
CA LYS A 443 62.49 19.30 -7.27
C LYS A 443 62.97 18.40 -8.41
N ASP A 444 63.80 19.04 -9.20
CA ASP A 444 65.00 18.53 -9.89
C ASP A 444 64.84 17.42 -10.92
N ILE A 445 64.87 17.86 -12.20
CA ILE A 445 65.71 17.15 -13.20
C ILE A 445 66.55 18.25 -13.94
N VAL A 446 67.83 18.24 -13.60
CA VAL A 446 68.92 18.75 -14.42
C VAL A 446 69.33 17.64 -15.36
#